data_125c88bc7aec6b7fb9460783a144e78d
#
_entry.id   125c88bc7aec6b7fb9460783a144e78d
#
_cell.length_a   1.000
_cell.length_b   1.000
_cell.length_c   1.000
_cell.angle_alpha   90.00
_cell.angle_beta   90.00
_cell.angle_gamma   90.00
#
_symmetry.space_group_name_H-M   'P 1'
#
loop_
_entity.id
_entity.type
_entity.pdbx_description
1 polymer ?
#
loop_
_entity_poly.entity_id
_entity_poly.type
_entity_poly.pdbx_seq_one_letter_code
_entity_poly.pdbx_strand_id
1 'polypeptide(L)'
;RVALSGHAEVDEFFAHAASLLAQGASPETIVWRIGDELAATGDLFCGEDPQLALTPPALVTPPPAAFNELARRALLHSDAGRHDLCYRLLWRLRSNPRLMSNAADPDVARLDLLARSVRRDMHKMTAFVRFRSVETQAGEEFIAWFEPDHHIVRANAGFFVRRFANL
;
A
#
# COMPACT_ATOMS: atom_id res chain seq x y z
N ARG A 1 13.42 -8.18 9.42
CA ARG A 1 11.95 -8.25 9.27
C ARG A 1 11.38 -6.87 9.46
N VAL A 2 10.32 -6.52 8.73
CA VAL A 2 9.62 -5.23 8.85
C VAL A 2 8.14 -5.51 8.98
N ALA A 3 7.53 -5.03 10.06
CA ALA A 3 6.09 -5.18 10.30
C ALA A 3 5.36 -3.92 9.82
N LEU A 4 4.23 -4.11 9.13
CA LEU A 4 3.29 -3.07 8.77
C LEU A 4 2.01 -3.28 9.57
N SER A 5 1.39 -2.20 10.05
CA SER A 5 0.20 -2.26 10.90
C SER A 5 -1.05 -2.76 10.17
N GLY A 6 -1.08 -2.71 8.85
CA GLY A 6 -2.21 -3.17 8.04
C GLY A 6 -1.91 -3.28 6.55
N HIS A 7 -2.87 -3.85 5.82
CA HIS A 7 -2.74 -4.11 4.38
C HIS A 7 -2.70 -2.84 3.50
N ALA A 8 -3.26 -1.73 3.97
CA ALA A 8 -3.38 -0.49 3.22
C ALA A 8 -2.48 0.64 3.76
N GLU A 9 -1.49 0.32 4.58
CA GLU A 9 -0.63 1.30 5.23
C GLU A 9 0.51 1.76 4.31
N VAL A 10 0.13 2.51 3.27
CA VAL A 10 1.03 2.96 2.20
C VAL A 10 2.11 3.91 2.71
N ASP A 11 1.74 4.85 3.59
CA ASP A 11 2.71 5.83 4.12
C ASP A 11 3.69 5.19 5.10
N GLU A 12 3.24 4.20 5.88
CA GLU A 12 4.09 3.39 6.74
C GLU A 12 5.13 2.60 5.93
N PHE A 13 4.71 1.99 4.82
CA PHE A 13 5.65 1.35 3.90
C PHE A 13 6.74 2.31 3.41
N PHE A 14 6.37 3.51 2.97
CA PHE A 14 7.35 4.49 2.48
C PHE A 14 8.31 4.96 3.59
N ALA A 15 7.84 5.11 4.81
CA ALA A 15 8.67 5.47 5.96
C ALA A 15 9.72 4.38 6.26
N HIS A 16 9.30 3.12 6.32
CA HIS A 16 10.20 1.99 6.50
C HIS A 16 11.18 1.85 5.33
N ALA A 17 10.69 1.94 4.09
CA ALA A 17 11.52 1.84 2.90
C ALA A 17 12.61 2.92 2.87
N ALA A 18 12.29 4.16 3.27
CA ALA A 18 13.27 5.25 3.36
C ALA A 18 14.37 4.94 4.39
N SER A 19 13.99 4.45 5.58
CA SER A 19 14.94 4.06 6.63
C SER A 19 15.86 2.93 6.18
N LEU A 20 15.30 1.89 5.57
CA LEU A 20 16.05 0.74 5.06
C LEU A 20 17.04 1.13 3.94
N LEU A 21 16.62 2.01 3.03
CA LEU A 21 17.48 2.53 1.97
C LEU A 21 18.65 3.34 2.53
N ALA A 22 18.42 4.15 3.56
CA ALA A 22 19.46 4.91 4.23
C ALA A 22 20.49 4.00 4.93
N GLN A 23 20.04 2.87 5.46
CA GLN A 23 20.91 1.84 6.07
C GLN A 23 21.60 0.94 5.03
N GLY A 24 21.29 1.09 3.74
CA GLY A 24 21.86 0.23 2.70
C GLY A 24 21.34 -1.21 2.73
N ALA A 25 20.16 -1.46 3.30
CA ALA A 25 19.58 -2.79 3.39
C ALA A 25 19.18 -3.33 2.00
N SER A 26 19.76 -4.45 1.58
CA SER A 26 19.46 -5.09 0.30
C SER A 26 18.06 -5.71 0.30
N PRO A 27 17.31 -5.66 -0.83
CA PRO A 27 15.97 -6.24 -0.93
C PRO A 27 15.90 -7.72 -0.51
N GLU A 28 16.93 -8.51 -0.79
CA GLU A 28 16.97 -9.93 -0.46
C GLU A 28 17.01 -10.20 1.06
N THR A 29 17.37 -9.21 1.86
CA THR A 29 17.46 -9.34 3.33
C THR A 29 16.18 -8.92 4.04
N ILE A 30 15.24 -8.32 3.32
CA ILE A 30 14.00 -7.76 3.89
C ILE A 30 12.86 -8.77 3.77
N VAL A 31 12.12 -8.93 4.84
CA VAL A 31 10.85 -9.69 4.88
C VAL A 31 9.78 -8.77 5.44
N TRP A 32 8.79 -8.46 4.61
CA TRP A 32 7.62 -7.67 5.01
C TRP A 32 6.57 -8.57 5.68
N ARG A 33 6.00 -8.10 6.78
CA ARG A 33 4.92 -8.77 7.51
C ARG A 33 3.79 -7.79 7.73
N ILE A 34 2.56 -8.27 7.73
CA ILE A 34 1.38 -7.46 8.01
C ILE A 34 0.84 -7.86 9.38
N GLY A 35 0.41 -6.89 10.19
CA GLY A 35 0.11 -7.08 11.61
C GLY A 35 -0.84 -8.22 11.95
N ASP A 36 -1.84 -8.47 11.10
CA ASP A 36 -2.80 -9.58 11.28
C ASP A 36 -2.15 -10.97 11.10
N GLU A 37 -1.05 -11.07 10.34
CA GLU A 37 -0.30 -12.33 10.17
C GLU A 37 0.61 -12.63 11.37
N LEU A 38 1.01 -11.60 12.15
CA LEU A 38 1.78 -11.79 13.39
C LEU A 38 0.97 -12.50 14.48
N ALA A 39 -0.33 -12.28 14.52
CA ALA A 39 -1.23 -12.92 15.49
C ALA A 39 -1.53 -14.40 15.16
N ALA A 40 -1.43 -14.78 13.87
CA ALA A 40 -1.77 -16.12 13.39
C ALA A 40 -0.63 -17.14 13.49
N THR A 41 0.61 -16.68 13.45
CA THR A 41 1.80 -17.52 13.69
C THR A 41 2.30 -17.23 15.11
N GLY A 42 1.91 -18.06 16.08
CA GLY A 42 2.45 -18.05 17.43
C GLY A 42 3.96 -18.35 17.43
N ASP A 43 4.76 -17.42 16.93
CA ASP A 43 6.21 -17.52 16.90
C ASP A 43 6.74 -17.16 18.30
N LEU A 44 6.81 -18.17 19.17
CA LEU A 44 7.32 -18.11 20.55
C LEU A 44 8.80 -17.72 20.64
N PHE A 45 9.46 -17.44 19.50
CA PHE A 45 10.87 -17.07 19.41
C PHE A 45 11.09 -15.66 18.82
N CYS A 46 10.13 -14.76 18.96
CA CYS A 46 10.39 -13.35 18.69
C CYS A 46 11.34 -12.80 19.77
N GLY A 47 12.64 -12.91 19.52
CA GLY A 47 13.57 -11.95 20.09
C GLY A 47 13.07 -10.56 19.65
N GLU A 48 13.09 -9.60 20.60
CA GLU A 48 12.75 -8.21 20.33
C GLU A 48 13.57 -7.74 19.13
N ASP A 49 12.95 -7.75 17.92
CA ASP A 49 13.51 -7.06 16.77
C ASP A 49 13.61 -5.58 17.17
N PRO A 50 14.78 -4.94 17.07
CA PRO A 50 14.91 -3.55 17.41
C PRO A 50 13.86 -2.79 16.58
N GLN A 51 12.84 -2.26 17.25
CA GLN A 51 11.83 -1.42 16.69
C GLN A 51 12.57 -0.27 16.02
N LEU A 52 12.67 -0.32 14.69
CA LEU A 52 13.32 0.73 13.90
C LEU A 52 12.66 2.04 14.29
N ALA A 53 13.37 2.87 15.04
CA ALA A 53 12.88 4.19 15.42
C ALA A 53 12.53 4.92 14.13
N LEU A 54 11.23 5.16 13.91
CA LEU A 54 10.67 5.81 12.74
C LEU A 54 10.97 7.33 12.77
N THR A 55 12.25 7.68 12.82
CA THR A 55 12.67 9.00 12.37
C THR A 55 13.11 8.81 10.92
N PRO A 56 12.25 9.10 9.93
CA PRO A 56 12.62 8.87 8.55
C PRO A 56 13.79 9.80 8.24
N PRO A 57 15.00 9.27 7.94
CA PRO A 57 16.01 10.10 7.32
C PRO A 57 15.41 10.56 6.00
N ALA A 58 15.47 11.86 5.74
CA ALA A 58 15.07 12.38 4.45
C ALA A 58 15.79 11.57 3.37
N LEU A 59 15.02 10.97 2.47
CA LEU A 59 15.60 10.33 1.29
C LEU A 59 16.49 11.38 0.63
N VAL A 60 17.76 11.05 0.43
CA VAL A 60 18.77 11.96 -0.17
C VAL A 60 18.28 12.42 -1.55
N THR A 61 17.41 11.64 -2.20
CA THR A 61 16.70 12.02 -3.42
C THR A 61 15.30 11.39 -3.39
N PRO A 62 14.21 12.18 -3.53
CA PRO A 62 12.87 11.63 -3.56
C PRO A 62 12.71 10.72 -4.79
N PRO A 63 11.95 9.62 -4.67
CA PRO A 63 11.68 8.75 -5.81
C PRO A 63 10.97 9.51 -6.94
N PRO A 64 11.15 9.12 -8.21
CA PRO A 64 10.45 9.74 -9.33
C PRO A 64 8.94 9.76 -9.12
N ALA A 65 8.26 10.84 -9.54
CA ALA A 65 6.81 10.98 -9.40
C ALA A 65 6.05 9.81 -10.05
N ALA A 66 6.52 9.33 -11.21
CA ALA A 66 5.94 8.17 -11.90
C ALA A 66 5.98 6.90 -11.03
N PHE A 67 7.07 6.66 -10.29
CA PHE A 67 7.14 5.55 -9.35
C PHE A 67 6.14 5.74 -8.20
N ASN A 68 6.14 6.92 -7.55
CA ASN A 68 5.27 7.19 -6.41
C ASN A 68 3.79 7.00 -6.76
N GLU A 69 3.37 7.46 -7.94
CA GLU A 69 1.98 7.32 -8.39
C GLU A 69 1.57 5.86 -8.55
N LEU A 70 2.41 5.05 -9.22
CA LEU A 70 2.13 3.64 -9.43
C LEU A 70 2.25 2.82 -8.14
N ALA A 71 3.28 3.06 -7.34
CA ALA A 71 3.54 2.33 -6.10
C ALA A 71 2.43 2.55 -5.06
N ARG A 72 1.93 3.77 -4.90
CA ARG A 72 0.81 4.05 -3.98
C ARG A 72 -0.45 3.25 -4.32
N ARG A 73 -0.71 3.01 -5.62
CA ARG A 73 -1.81 2.13 -6.04
C ARG A 73 -1.44 0.66 -5.89
N ALA A 74 -0.27 0.24 -6.35
CA ALA A 74 0.16 -1.16 -6.31
C ALA A 74 0.22 -1.71 -4.88
N LEU A 75 0.56 -0.88 -3.88
CA LEU A 75 0.58 -1.26 -2.46
C LEU A 75 -0.81 -1.58 -1.91
N LEU A 76 -1.89 -1.13 -2.55
CA LEU A 76 -3.26 -1.51 -2.20
C LEU A 76 -3.70 -2.84 -2.85
N HIS A 77 -2.89 -3.44 -3.71
CA HIS A 77 -3.20 -4.72 -4.36
C HIS A 77 -3.17 -5.87 -3.34
N SER A 78 -3.95 -6.92 -3.57
CA SER A 78 -3.98 -8.13 -2.72
C SER A 78 -2.78 -9.07 -2.91
N ASP A 79 -1.90 -8.83 -3.90
CA ASP A 79 -0.68 -9.61 -4.14
C ASP A 79 0.29 -9.51 -2.94
N ALA A 80 0.69 -10.65 -2.37
CA ALA A 80 1.58 -10.71 -1.20
C ALA A 80 2.98 -10.12 -1.48
N GLY A 81 3.49 -10.23 -2.72
CA GLY A 81 4.81 -9.74 -3.13
C GLY A 81 4.87 -8.24 -3.48
N ARG A 82 3.79 -7.49 -3.30
CA ARG A 82 3.72 -6.06 -3.67
C ARG A 82 4.73 -5.17 -2.95
N HIS A 83 5.01 -5.46 -1.68
CA HIS A 83 5.97 -4.69 -0.89
C HIS A 83 7.42 -4.96 -1.33
N ASP A 84 7.77 -6.24 -1.57
CA ASP A 84 9.07 -6.63 -2.09
C ASP A 84 9.33 -6.01 -3.46
N LEU A 85 8.34 -6.02 -4.34
CA LEU A 85 8.41 -5.41 -5.67
C LEU A 85 8.68 -3.90 -5.57
N CYS A 86 7.91 -3.19 -4.74
CA CYS A 86 8.06 -1.74 -4.57
C CYS A 86 9.43 -1.40 -3.95
N TYR A 87 9.88 -2.15 -2.94
CA TYR A 87 11.18 -1.91 -2.33
C TYR A 87 12.34 -2.22 -3.28
N ARG A 88 12.28 -3.30 -4.05
CA ARG A 88 13.28 -3.65 -5.07
C ARG A 88 13.39 -2.57 -6.16
N LEU A 89 12.27 -2.01 -6.60
CA LEU A 89 12.27 -0.89 -7.53
C LEU A 89 12.90 0.37 -6.92
N LEU A 90 12.57 0.72 -5.67
CA LEU A 90 13.19 1.83 -4.94
C LEU A 90 14.71 1.64 -4.82
N TRP A 91 15.15 0.43 -4.51
CA TRP A 91 16.57 0.10 -4.44
C TRP A 91 17.28 0.32 -5.77
N ARG A 92 16.71 -0.17 -6.86
CA ARG A 92 17.27 -0.05 -8.22
C ARG A 92 17.25 1.39 -8.74
N LEU A 93 16.28 2.21 -8.34
CA LEU A 93 16.17 3.62 -8.71
C LEU A 93 17.34 4.47 -8.16
N ARG A 94 18.05 4.03 -7.12
CA ARG A 94 19.25 4.71 -6.59
C ARG A 94 20.40 4.74 -7.62
N SER A 95 20.54 3.70 -8.39
CA SER A 95 21.58 3.58 -9.44
C SER A 95 21.09 3.87 -10.84
N ASN A 96 19.77 3.75 -11.07
CA ASN A 96 19.15 3.99 -12.37
C ASN A 96 17.90 4.89 -12.24
N PRO A 97 18.04 6.22 -12.17
CA PRO A 97 16.91 7.15 -12.05
C PRO A 97 15.90 7.09 -13.20
N ARG A 98 16.31 6.56 -14.36
CA ARG A 98 15.44 6.42 -15.55
C ARG A 98 14.75 5.05 -15.64
N LEU A 99 14.87 4.21 -14.62
CA LEU A 99 14.28 2.86 -14.63
C LEU A 99 12.80 2.85 -15.01
N MET A 100 12.02 3.80 -14.48
CA MET A 100 10.57 3.89 -14.73
C MET A 100 10.22 4.20 -16.19
N SER A 101 11.16 4.65 -17.01
CA SER A 101 10.95 4.86 -18.45
C SER A 101 11.12 3.58 -19.29
N ASN A 102 11.61 2.50 -18.68
CA ASN A 102 11.80 1.21 -19.35
C ASN A 102 10.58 0.31 -19.12
N ALA A 103 9.58 0.42 -20.00
CA ALA A 103 8.37 -0.41 -19.92
C ALA A 103 8.62 -1.92 -20.15
N ALA A 104 9.78 -2.30 -20.71
CA ALA A 104 10.17 -3.69 -20.93
C ALA A 104 10.81 -4.32 -19.66
N ASP A 105 11.15 -3.53 -18.65
CA ASP A 105 11.63 -4.06 -17.38
C ASP A 105 10.53 -4.84 -16.65
N PRO A 106 10.79 -6.09 -16.23
CA PRO A 106 9.75 -6.96 -15.67
C PRO A 106 9.16 -6.41 -14.37
N ASP A 107 9.95 -5.75 -13.52
CA ASP A 107 9.46 -5.16 -12.27
C ASP A 107 8.61 -3.91 -12.55
N VAL A 108 9.00 -3.07 -13.51
CA VAL A 108 8.22 -1.90 -13.93
C VAL A 108 6.89 -2.33 -14.55
N ALA A 109 6.91 -3.32 -15.44
CA ALA A 109 5.70 -3.88 -16.04
C ALA A 109 4.77 -4.49 -14.98
N ARG A 110 5.33 -5.21 -14.00
CA ARG A 110 4.56 -5.79 -12.90
C ARG A 110 3.92 -4.72 -12.02
N LEU A 111 4.67 -3.67 -11.67
CA LEU A 111 4.16 -2.54 -10.87
C LEU A 111 2.96 -1.88 -11.57
N ASP A 112 3.09 -1.60 -12.87
CA ASP A 112 2.03 -1.01 -13.68
C ASP A 112 0.78 -1.93 -13.75
N LEU A 113 0.97 -3.24 -13.89
CA LEU A 113 -0.11 -4.22 -13.88
C LEU A 113 -0.90 -4.18 -12.56
N LEU A 114 -0.21 -4.20 -11.41
CA LEU A 114 -0.84 -4.14 -10.10
C LEU A 114 -1.60 -2.81 -9.92
N ALA A 115 -0.98 -1.69 -10.28
CA ALA A 115 -1.60 -0.37 -10.19
C ALA A 115 -2.86 -0.24 -11.06
N ARG A 116 -2.85 -0.81 -12.27
CA ARG A 116 -4.03 -0.84 -13.15
C ARG A 116 -5.15 -1.70 -12.59
N SER A 117 -4.84 -2.84 -11.96
CA SER A 117 -5.85 -3.70 -11.33
C SER A 117 -6.57 -2.97 -10.21
N VAL A 118 -5.82 -2.35 -9.30
CA VAL A 118 -6.36 -1.54 -8.20
C VAL A 118 -7.21 -0.38 -8.75
N ARG A 119 -6.75 0.32 -9.78
CA ARG A 119 -7.52 1.42 -10.39
C ARG A 119 -8.86 0.94 -10.95
N ARG A 120 -8.90 -0.23 -11.58
CA ARG A 120 -10.16 -0.81 -12.09
C ARG A 120 -11.10 -1.16 -10.95
N ASP A 121 -10.60 -1.72 -9.87
CA ASP A 121 -11.39 -2.09 -8.70
C ASP A 121 -11.97 -0.84 -7.99
N MET A 122 -11.16 0.20 -7.80
CA MET A 122 -11.62 1.50 -7.30
C MET A 122 -12.73 2.08 -8.18
N HIS A 123 -12.58 1.98 -9.51
CA HIS A 123 -13.61 2.45 -10.44
C HIS A 123 -14.90 1.63 -10.32
N LYS A 124 -14.82 0.30 -10.21
CA LYS A 124 -15.99 -0.56 -9.96
C LYS A 124 -16.70 -0.14 -8.68
N MET A 125 -15.94 0.07 -7.59
CA MET A 125 -16.53 0.50 -6.32
C MET A 125 -17.29 1.82 -6.46
N THR A 126 -16.71 2.85 -7.09
CA THR A 126 -17.38 4.15 -7.28
C THR A 126 -18.58 4.06 -8.20
N ALA A 127 -18.57 3.18 -9.20
CA ALA A 127 -19.64 3.01 -10.16
C ALA A 127 -20.84 2.20 -9.62
N PHE A 128 -20.58 1.19 -8.79
CA PHE A 128 -21.59 0.18 -8.43
C PHE A 128 -22.06 0.22 -6.99
N VAL A 129 -21.33 0.85 -6.05
CA VAL A 129 -21.80 1.00 -4.67
C VAL A 129 -23.11 1.79 -4.63
N ARG A 130 -24.09 1.26 -3.90
CA ARG A 130 -25.40 1.90 -3.67
C ARG A 130 -25.68 1.90 -2.18
N PHE A 131 -25.87 3.09 -1.63
CA PHE A 131 -26.27 3.25 -0.24
C PHE A 131 -27.78 3.09 -0.11
N ARG A 132 -28.21 2.47 0.97
CA ARG A 132 -29.60 2.36 1.41
C ARG A 132 -29.74 3.03 2.75
N SER A 133 -30.77 3.82 2.93
CA SER A 133 -31.14 4.37 4.21
C SER A 133 -31.71 3.27 5.11
N VAL A 134 -31.28 3.24 6.36
CA VAL A 134 -31.76 2.33 7.41
C VAL A 134 -32.01 3.14 8.66
N GLU A 135 -33.22 3.05 9.20
CA GLU A 135 -33.56 3.64 10.49
C GLU A 135 -32.93 2.80 11.62
N THR A 136 -32.13 3.45 12.46
CA THR A 136 -31.50 2.84 13.64
C THR A 136 -31.95 3.57 14.92
N GLN A 137 -31.59 3.05 16.07
CA GLN A 137 -31.84 3.74 17.35
C GLN A 137 -31.08 5.07 17.46
N ALA A 138 -30.00 5.25 16.70
CA ALA A 138 -29.19 6.46 16.66
C ALA A 138 -29.68 7.47 15.60
N GLY A 139 -30.68 7.11 14.77
CA GLY A 139 -31.21 7.89 13.66
C GLY A 139 -31.06 7.20 12.33
N GLU A 140 -31.20 7.96 11.23
CA GLU A 140 -31.03 7.46 9.88
C GLU A 140 -29.56 7.21 9.55
N GLU A 141 -29.24 5.99 9.09
CA GLU A 141 -27.90 5.59 8.66
C GLU A 141 -27.93 5.13 7.20
N PHE A 142 -26.83 5.38 6.46
CA PHE A 142 -26.66 4.98 5.06
C PHE A 142 -25.69 3.84 4.95
N ILE A 143 -26.16 2.64 4.62
CA ILE A 143 -25.38 1.41 4.56
C ILE A 143 -25.23 0.96 3.11
N ALA A 144 -24.02 0.51 2.74
CA ALA A 144 -23.74 -0.12 1.47
C ALA A 144 -22.89 -1.37 1.66
N TRP A 145 -23.05 -2.34 0.77
CA TRP A 145 -22.22 -3.53 0.71
C TRP A 145 -21.42 -3.55 -0.59
N PHE A 146 -20.12 -3.83 -0.49
CA PHE A 146 -19.23 -4.02 -1.63
C PHE A 146 -18.05 -4.90 -1.20
N GLU A 147 -17.69 -5.87 -2.03
CA GLU A 147 -16.54 -6.77 -1.83
C GLU A 147 -15.48 -6.43 -2.87
N PRO A 148 -14.47 -5.61 -2.52
CA PRO A 148 -13.38 -5.30 -3.43
C PRO A 148 -12.38 -6.45 -3.55
N ASP A 149 -11.76 -6.58 -4.72
CA ASP A 149 -10.67 -7.54 -4.96
C ASP A 149 -9.35 -7.13 -4.25
N HIS A 150 -9.24 -5.85 -3.87
CA HIS A 150 -8.04 -5.23 -3.31
C HIS A 150 -8.34 -4.36 -2.08
N HIS A 151 -7.32 -3.89 -1.35
CA HIS A 151 -7.44 -3.13 -0.10
C HIS A 151 -7.81 -1.65 -0.34
N ILE A 152 -8.89 -1.38 -1.06
CA ILE A 152 -9.23 -0.06 -1.60
C ILE A 152 -10.28 0.72 -0.80
N VAL A 153 -10.96 0.11 0.16
CA VAL A 153 -12.12 0.73 0.85
C VAL A 153 -11.72 2.07 1.48
N ARG A 154 -10.66 2.07 2.31
CA ARG A 154 -10.16 3.27 2.97
C ARG A 154 -9.67 4.33 1.97
N ALA A 155 -8.92 3.90 0.95
CA ALA A 155 -8.40 4.80 -0.08
C ALA A 155 -9.52 5.47 -0.91
N ASN A 156 -10.67 4.80 -1.07
CA ASN A 156 -11.81 5.28 -1.84
C ASN A 156 -12.85 6.03 -1.00
N ALA A 157 -12.76 5.97 0.34
CA ALA A 157 -13.72 6.58 1.27
C ALA A 157 -13.92 8.09 1.00
N GLY A 158 -12.83 8.82 0.73
CA GLY A 158 -12.89 10.24 0.45
C GLY A 158 -13.75 10.63 -0.76
N PHE A 159 -13.91 9.74 -1.75
CA PHE A 159 -14.86 9.95 -2.85
C PHE A 159 -16.30 9.95 -2.35
N PHE A 160 -16.68 8.96 -1.54
CA PHE A 160 -18.04 8.83 -1.02
C PHE A 160 -18.38 9.94 -0.04
N VAL A 161 -17.45 10.30 0.86
CA VAL A 161 -17.63 11.44 1.78
C VAL A 161 -17.97 12.72 1.01
N ARG A 162 -17.23 13.05 -0.05
CA ARG A 162 -17.52 14.24 -0.88
C ARG A 162 -18.80 14.12 -1.69
N ARG A 163 -19.13 12.92 -2.16
CA ARG A 163 -20.29 12.67 -3.01
C ARG A 163 -21.60 12.76 -2.23
N PHE A 164 -21.56 12.39 -0.95
CA PHE A 164 -22.73 12.27 -0.08
C PHE A 164 -22.67 13.22 1.14
N ALA A 165 -21.87 14.29 1.08
CA ALA A 165 -21.69 15.25 2.17
C ALA A 165 -22.97 15.99 2.58
N ASN A 166 -24.02 15.92 1.76
CA ASN A 166 -25.30 16.62 1.99
C ASN A 166 -26.47 15.65 2.30
N LEU A 167 -26.17 14.39 2.67
CA LEU A 167 -27.18 13.44 3.11
C LEU A 167 -27.35 13.46 4.62
#